data_63f49823d3ba70d2b1a067570ead3a99
#
_entry.id   63f49823d3ba70d2b1a067570ead3a99
#
_cell.length_a   1.000
_cell.length_b   1.000
_cell.length_c   1.000
_cell.angle_alpha   90.00
_cell.angle_beta   90.00
_cell.angle_gamma   90.00
#
_symmetry.space_group_name_H-M   'P 1'
#
loop_
_entity.id
_entity.type
_entity.pdbx_description
1 polymer ?
#
loop_
_entity_poly.entity_id
_entity_poly.type
_entity_poly.pdbx_seq_one_letter_code
_entity_poly.pdbx_strand_id
1 'polypeptide(L)'
;MGLYFEEFSVGQKVVTEKRTITENDIMTFAALSGDDNRIHTDPEFSKTTMFGRQVAHGLLGLSIASGLAWQTGILDGTVIAFREINEWKFVKPVFIGDTIYVDLDVRETKALPRIGGGSVTIVLEVKKQNEEITHRGSWTVLMMSKPKN
;
A
#
# COMPACT_ATOMS: atom_id res chain seq x y z
N MET A 1 13.42 -3.63 14.96
CA MET A 1 13.91 -4.26 13.74
C MET A 1 12.84 -5.17 13.17
N GLY A 2 12.73 -5.23 11.85
CA GLY A 2 11.71 -6.02 11.17
C GLY A 2 11.90 -7.53 11.26
N LEU A 3 11.01 -8.24 10.59
CA LEU A 3 11.07 -9.69 10.51
C LEU A 3 12.06 -10.13 9.43
N TYR A 4 12.86 -11.13 9.75
CA TYR A 4 13.65 -11.84 8.73
C TYR A 4 12.78 -12.82 7.94
N PHE A 5 13.26 -13.26 6.79
CA PHE A 5 12.51 -14.17 5.91
C PHE A 5 11.92 -15.38 6.66
N GLU A 6 12.70 -16.01 7.54
CA GLU A 6 12.29 -17.20 8.29
C GLU A 6 11.20 -16.94 9.33
N GLU A 7 10.95 -15.67 9.64
CA GLU A 7 9.93 -15.26 10.63
C GLU A 7 8.57 -14.97 10.01
N PHE A 8 8.48 -14.99 8.68
CA PHE A 8 7.20 -14.91 7.99
C PHE A 8 6.55 -16.28 7.87
N SER A 9 5.26 -16.33 8.12
CA SER A 9 4.46 -17.57 8.01
C SER A 9 3.23 -17.33 7.15
N VAL A 10 2.89 -18.27 6.29
CA VAL A 10 1.64 -18.24 5.52
C VAL A 10 0.45 -18.17 6.47
N GLY A 11 -0.46 -17.24 6.21
CA GLY A 11 -1.62 -16.97 7.05
C GLY A 11 -1.40 -15.92 8.14
N GLN A 12 -0.17 -15.42 8.29
CA GLN A 12 0.12 -14.29 9.19
C GLN A 12 -0.60 -13.04 8.69
N LYS A 13 -1.28 -12.36 9.62
CA LYS A 13 -2.05 -11.15 9.33
C LYS A 13 -1.52 -9.96 10.13
N VAL A 14 -1.50 -8.82 9.47
CA VAL A 14 -1.13 -7.54 10.10
C VAL A 14 -2.14 -6.48 9.62
N VAL A 15 -2.63 -5.68 10.54
CA VAL A 15 -3.49 -4.52 10.25
C VAL A 15 -2.70 -3.26 10.57
N THR A 16 -2.67 -2.32 9.63
CA THR A 16 -1.93 -1.07 9.80
C THR A 16 -2.69 -0.06 10.66
N GLU A 17 -1.99 0.99 11.06
CA GLU A 17 -2.61 2.22 11.54
C GLU A 17 -3.50 2.83 10.45
N LYS A 18 -4.35 3.76 10.84
CA LYS A 18 -5.28 4.48 9.97
C LYS A 18 -4.70 5.84 9.57
N ARG A 19 -5.04 6.29 8.36
CA ARG A 19 -4.67 7.62 7.88
C ARG A 19 -5.81 8.28 7.13
N THR A 20 -6.14 9.52 7.48
CA THR A 20 -7.12 10.34 6.77
C THR A 20 -6.47 11.03 5.59
N ILE A 21 -7.12 10.93 4.43
CA ILE A 21 -6.68 11.56 3.19
C ILE A 21 -7.11 13.02 3.20
N THR A 22 -6.15 13.91 2.96
CA THR A 22 -6.38 15.36 2.93
C THR A 22 -6.25 15.91 1.52
N GLU A 23 -6.78 17.13 1.32
CA GLU A 23 -6.54 17.86 0.07
C GLU A 23 -5.05 18.09 -0.17
N ASN A 24 -4.29 18.40 0.88
CA ASN A 24 -2.85 18.57 0.79
C ASN A 24 -2.12 17.30 0.32
N ASP A 25 -2.58 16.13 0.71
CA ASP A 25 -2.03 14.86 0.20
C ASP A 25 -2.17 14.77 -1.31
N ILE A 26 -3.34 15.10 -1.84
CA ILE A 26 -3.63 15.07 -3.28
C ILE A 26 -2.78 16.10 -4.01
N MET A 27 -2.73 17.34 -3.53
CA MET A 27 -1.98 18.40 -4.18
C MET A 27 -0.46 18.15 -4.15
N THR A 28 0.05 17.61 -3.06
CA THR A 28 1.45 17.20 -2.91
C THR A 28 1.80 16.08 -3.89
N PHE A 29 0.95 15.07 -3.98
CA PHE A 29 1.15 13.95 -4.91
C PHE A 29 1.07 14.41 -6.37
N ALA A 30 0.14 15.30 -6.71
CA ALA A 30 0.04 15.89 -8.03
C ALA A 30 1.33 16.65 -8.42
N ALA A 31 1.87 17.44 -7.50
CA ALA A 31 3.12 18.17 -7.71
C ALA A 31 4.31 17.22 -7.86
N LEU A 32 4.41 16.19 -7.02
CA LEU A 32 5.50 15.20 -7.04
C LEU A 32 5.48 14.36 -8.31
N SER A 33 4.31 13.85 -8.71
CA SER A 33 4.16 12.93 -9.82
C SER A 33 4.01 13.61 -11.18
N GLY A 34 3.58 14.87 -11.20
CA GLY A 34 3.17 15.57 -12.41
C GLY A 34 1.75 15.23 -12.87
N ASP A 35 1.05 14.35 -12.16
CA ASP A 35 -0.36 14.01 -12.45
C ASP A 35 -1.29 15.02 -11.77
N ASP A 36 -1.43 16.18 -12.43
CA ASP A 36 -2.31 17.27 -12.00
C ASP A 36 -3.69 17.23 -12.68
N ASN A 37 -4.15 16.05 -13.09
CA ASN A 37 -5.45 15.87 -13.72
C ASN A 37 -6.53 16.54 -12.87
N ARG A 38 -7.39 17.29 -13.53
CA ARG A 38 -8.41 18.12 -12.89
C ARG A 38 -9.43 17.34 -12.04
N ILE A 39 -9.61 16.05 -12.29
CA ILE A 39 -10.47 15.20 -11.43
C ILE A 39 -9.93 15.10 -9.99
N HIS A 40 -8.63 15.30 -9.82
CA HIS A 40 -7.98 15.28 -8.51
C HIS A 40 -7.80 16.69 -7.93
N THR A 41 -7.48 17.66 -8.78
CA THR A 41 -6.93 18.96 -8.35
C THR A 41 -7.90 20.13 -8.43
N ASP A 42 -9.01 19.99 -9.16
CA ASP A 42 -9.96 21.09 -9.40
C ASP A 42 -11.34 20.75 -8.82
N PRO A 43 -11.74 21.38 -7.69
CA PRO A 43 -13.04 21.10 -7.07
C PRO A 43 -14.23 21.39 -7.99
N GLU A 44 -14.17 22.47 -8.77
CA GLU A 44 -15.27 22.85 -9.66
C GLU A 44 -15.42 21.88 -10.84
N PHE A 45 -14.30 21.52 -11.46
CA PHE A 45 -14.31 20.49 -12.49
C PHE A 45 -14.82 19.15 -11.97
N SER A 46 -14.36 18.75 -10.79
CA SER A 46 -14.73 17.46 -10.17
C SER A 46 -16.22 17.30 -9.94
N LYS A 47 -16.95 18.40 -9.69
CA LYS A 47 -18.40 18.39 -9.59
C LYS A 47 -19.10 17.94 -10.88
N THR A 48 -18.47 18.12 -12.03
CA THR A 48 -19.01 17.73 -13.33
C THR A 48 -18.77 16.26 -13.68
N THR A 49 -17.94 15.56 -12.92
CA THR A 49 -17.60 14.16 -13.15
C THR A 49 -18.57 13.22 -12.45
N MET A 50 -18.51 11.93 -12.82
CA MET A 50 -19.30 10.89 -12.17
C MET A 50 -19.04 10.78 -10.64
N PHE A 51 -17.89 11.27 -10.17
CA PHE A 51 -17.54 11.24 -8.74
C PHE A 51 -18.18 12.38 -7.95
N GLY A 52 -18.54 13.50 -8.59
CA GLY A 52 -19.16 14.66 -7.98
C GLY A 52 -18.26 15.50 -7.06
N ARG A 53 -17.03 15.09 -6.86
CA ARG A 53 -16.01 15.75 -6.01
C ARG A 53 -14.62 15.25 -6.34
N GLN A 54 -13.59 15.94 -5.81
CA GLN A 54 -12.20 15.53 -6.00
C GLN A 54 -11.98 14.11 -5.49
N VAL A 55 -11.43 13.26 -6.35
CA VAL A 55 -11.04 11.89 -6.02
C VAL A 55 -9.52 11.82 -5.87
N ALA A 56 -9.05 11.10 -4.87
CA ALA A 56 -7.62 10.83 -4.71
C ALA A 56 -7.11 9.98 -5.88
N HIS A 57 -5.88 10.25 -6.33
CA HIS A 57 -5.22 9.36 -7.29
C HIS A 57 -5.18 7.94 -6.73
N GLY A 58 -5.48 6.95 -7.57
CA GLY A 58 -5.32 5.55 -7.16
C GLY A 58 -3.88 5.25 -6.72
N LEU A 59 -2.91 5.80 -7.44
CA LEU A 59 -1.49 5.65 -7.10
C LEU A 59 -1.10 6.35 -5.80
N LEU A 60 -1.77 7.43 -5.41
CA LEU A 60 -1.60 8.04 -4.09
C LEU A 60 -2.02 7.05 -3.00
N GLY A 61 -3.18 6.42 -3.15
CA GLY A 61 -3.67 5.42 -2.21
C GLY A 61 -2.70 4.24 -2.07
N LEU A 62 -2.17 3.74 -3.19
CA LEU A 62 -1.15 2.70 -3.21
C LEU A 62 0.14 3.15 -2.49
N SER A 63 0.57 4.37 -2.74
CA SER A 63 1.78 4.94 -2.11
C SER A 63 1.62 5.09 -0.60
N ILE A 64 0.46 5.57 -0.15
CA ILE A 64 0.14 5.66 1.28
C ILE A 64 0.05 4.28 1.91
N ALA A 65 -0.55 3.31 1.22
CA ALA A 65 -0.59 1.92 1.69
C ALA A 65 0.81 1.36 1.94
N SER A 66 1.77 1.67 1.05
CA SER A 66 3.17 1.26 1.25
C SER A 66 3.78 1.88 2.51
N GLY A 67 3.50 3.15 2.78
CA GLY A 67 3.94 3.82 4.00
C GLY A 67 3.31 3.25 5.26
N LEU A 68 2.02 2.96 5.23
CA LEU A 68 1.31 2.33 6.35
C LEU A 68 1.87 0.93 6.63
N ALA A 69 2.15 0.15 5.60
CA ALA A 69 2.78 -1.17 5.75
C ALA A 69 4.18 -1.04 6.37
N TRP A 70 4.99 -0.08 5.92
CA TRP A 70 6.29 0.22 6.51
C TRP A 70 6.18 0.54 8.01
N GLN A 71 5.22 1.37 8.40
CA GLN A 71 5.02 1.81 9.77
C GLN A 71 4.64 0.68 10.73
N THR A 72 4.23 -0.49 10.25
CA THR A 72 4.01 -1.67 11.09
C THR A 72 5.31 -2.20 11.70
N GLY A 73 6.45 -1.83 11.13
CA GLY A 73 7.77 -2.27 11.55
C GLY A 73 8.23 -3.62 11.00
N ILE A 74 7.34 -4.40 10.36
CA ILE A 74 7.70 -5.76 9.90
C ILE A 74 8.78 -5.78 8.81
N LEU A 75 8.99 -4.67 8.13
CA LEU A 75 9.95 -4.53 7.03
C LEU A 75 11.24 -3.80 7.44
N ASP A 76 11.31 -3.29 8.67
CA ASP A 76 12.38 -2.39 9.10
C ASP A 76 13.75 -3.07 9.17
N GLY A 77 14.66 -2.62 8.34
CA GLY A 77 16.04 -3.09 8.30
C GLY A 77 16.24 -4.50 7.72
N THR A 78 15.18 -5.16 7.30
CA THR A 78 15.23 -6.55 6.80
C THR A 78 14.76 -6.71 5.36
N VAL A 79 14.14 -5.69 4.78
CA VAL A 79 13.74 -5.71 3.37
C VAL A 79 14.97 -5.52 2.47
N ILE A 80 15.10 -6.37 1.44
CA ILE A 80 16.11 -6.21 0.39
C ILE A 80 15.55 -5.31 -0.71
N ALA A 81 14.35 -5.62 -1.20
CA ALA A 81 13.72 -4.87 -2.28
C ALA A 81 12.22 -5.15 -2.36
N PHE A 82 11.50 -4.19 -2.89
CA PHE A 82 10.12 -4.35 -3.35
C PHE A 82 10.19 -4.86 -4.81
N ARG A 83 9.73 -6.08 -5.06
CA ARG A 83 9.96 -6.74 -6.34
C ARG A 83 8.85 -6.52 -7.35
N GLU A 84 7.60 -6.76 -6.96
CA GLU A 84 6.48 -6.69 -7.89
C GLU A 84 5.15 -6.47 -7.20
N ILE A 85 4.20 -5.95 -7.97
CA ILE A 85 2.80 -5.83 -7.62
C ILE A 85 2.01 -6.65 -8.62
N ASN A 86 1.16 -7.56 -8.14
CA ASN A 86 0.35 -8.42 -9.00
C ASN A 86 -1.14 -8.14 -8.80
N GLU A 87 -1.86 -8.12 -9.92
CA GLU A 87 -3.33 -8.03 -9.95
C GLU A 87 -3.89 -6.89 -9.10
N TRP A 88 -3.21 -5.75 -9.11
CA TRP A 88 -3.65 -4.59 -8.37
C TRP A 88 -4.89 -3.97 -9.03
N LYS A 89 -5.96 -3.83 -8.24
CA LYS A 89 -7.23 -3.26 -8.69
C LYS A 89 -7.61 -2.05 -7.84
N PHE A 90 -8.05 -1.01 -8.51
CA PHE A 90 -8.67 0.17 -7.91
C PHE A 90 -10.18 -0.08 -7.91
N VAL A 91 -10.70 -0.53 -6.77
CA VAL A 91 -12.07 -1.08 -6.67
C VAL A 91 -13.09 0.03 -6.43
N LYS A 92 -12.78 0.96 -5.53
CA LYS A 92 -13.64 2.10 -5.19
C LYS A 92 -12.84 3.38 -5.01
N PRO A 93 -13.44 4.55 -5.29
CA PRO A 93 -12.76 5.82 -5.13
C PRO A 93 -12.50 6.14 -3.65
N VAL A 94 -11.42 6.87 -3.43
CA VAL A 94 -11.08 7.48 -2.14
C VAL A 94 -11.21 8.98 -2.29
N PHE A 95 -11.91 9.60 -1.36
CA PHE A 95 -12.19 11.04 -1.36
C PHE A 95 -11.46 11.75 -0.23
N ILE A 96 -11.35 13.07 -0.32
CA ILE A 96 -10.86 13.91 0.78
C ILE A 96 -11.73 13.65 2.02
N GLY A 97 -11.09 13.38 3.16
CA GLY A 97 -11.76 13.06 4.41
C GLY A 97 -11.97 11.58 4.67
N ASP A 98 -11.81 10.72 3.66
CA ASP A 98 -11.80 9.28 3.88
C ASP A 98 -10.56 8.88 4.69
N THR A 99 -10.75 7.94 5.61
CA THR A 99 -9.67 7.36 6.42
C THR A 99 -9.41 5.95 5.96
N ILE A 100 -8.17 5.66 5.55
CA ILE A 100 -7.77 4.37 5.02
C ILE A 100 -6.84 3.62 5.98
N TYR A 101 -6.87 2.32 5.89
CA TYR A 101 -5.94 1.39 6.54
C TYR A 101 -5.75 0.17 5.65
N VAL A 102 -4.80 -0.69 5.98
CA VAL A 102 -4.44 -1.84 5.15
C VAL A 102 -4.46 -3.12 5.96
N ASP A 103 -5.15 -4.13 5.44
CA ASP A 103 -5.02 -5.51 5.89
C ASP A 103 -3.94 -6.20 5.06
N LEU A 104 -2.94 -6.75 5.73
CA LEU A 104 -1.84 -7.51 5.15
C LEU A 104 -2.03 -8.99 5.51
N ASP A 105 -1.93 -9.88 4.52
CA ASP A 105 -2.07 -11.32 4.71
C ASP A 105 -0.97 -12.05 3.93
N VAL A 106 -0.05 -12.69 4.65
CA VAL A 106 1.05 -13.44 4.04
C VAL A 106 0.50 -14.69 3.36
N ARG A 107 0.72 -14.82 2.05
CA ARG A 107 0.17 -15.91 1.25
C ARG A 107 1.20 -16.91 0.78
N GLU A 108 2.44 -16.50 0.57
CA GLU A 108 3.48 -17.36 0.07
C GLU A 108 4.83 -16.90 0.59
N THR A 109 5.69 -17.86 0.90
CA THR A 109 7.09 -17.62 1.21
C THR A 109 7.94 -18.57 0.37
N LYS A 110 9.03 -18.07 -0.23
CA LYS A 110 9.92 -18.86 -1.06
C LYS A 110 11.36 -18.49 -0.78
N ALA A 111 12.15 -19.48 -0.33
CA ALA A 111 13.58 -19.28 -0.11
C ALA A 111 14.30 -18.97 -1.41
N LEU A 112 15.18 -17.98 -1.41
CA LEU A 112 16.03 -17.57 -2.50
C LEU A 112 17.48 -17.45 -2.01
N PRO A 113 18.18 -18.58 -1.85
CA PRO A 113 19.52 -18.57 -1.25
C PRO A 113 20.53 -17.67 -1.96
N ARG A 114 20.36 -17.49 -3.28
CA ARG A 114 21.26 -16.64 -4.08
C ARG A 114 21.27 -15.18 -3.65
N ILE A 115 20.17 -14.70 -3.07
CA ILE A 115 20.08 -13.31 -2.60
C ILE A 115 20.29 -13.19 -1.09
N GLY A 116 20.57 -14.28 -0.40
CA GLY A 116 20.69 -14.29 1.05
C GLY A 116 19.37 -14.06 1.79
N GLY A 117 18.29 -14.59 1.25
CA GLY A 117 16.96 -14.40 1.82
C GLY A 117 15.87 -15.17 1.10
N GLY A 118 14.73 -14.56 0.95
CA GLY A 118 13.60 -15.14 0.25
C GLY A 118 12.57 -14.10 -0.19
N SER A 119 11.60 -14.54 -0.97
CA SER A 119 10.45 -13.73 -1.35
C SER A 119 9.27 -14.01 -0.44
N VAL A 120 8.56 -12.96 -0.06
CA VAL A 120 7.33 -13.01 0.71
C VAL A 120 6.23 -12.36 -0.13
N THR A 121 5.18 -13.10 -0.45
CA THR A 121 4.02 -12.60 -1.16
C THR A 121 2.93 -12.28 -0.15
N ILE A 122 2.48 -11.04 -0.18
CA ILE A 122 1.49 -10.48 0.76
C ILE A 122 0.29 -10.03 -0.04
N VAL A 123 -0.89 -10.50 0.31
CA VAL A 123 -2.16 -9.96 -0.21
C VAL A 123 -2.57 -8.77 0.64
N LEU A 124 -2.93 -7.69 -0.04
CA LEU A 124 -3.35 -6.46 0.61
C LEU A 124 -4.77 -6.09 0.22
N GLU A 125 -5.51 -5.62 1.21
CA GLU A 125 -6.77 -4.92 1.02
C GLU A 125 -6.66 -3.55 1.68
N VAL A 126 -6.75 -2.49 0.88
CA VAL A 126 -6.86 -1.12 1.40
C VAL A 126 -8.34 -0.86 1.64
N LYS A 127 -8.68 -0.52 2.86
CA LYS A 127 -10.06 -0.29 3.30
C LYS A 127 -10.23 1.12 3.82
N LYS A 128 -11.43 1.65 3.71
CA LYS A 128 -11.77 2.93 4.34
C LYS A 128 -12.65 2.74 5.58
N GLN A 129 -13.03 3.83 6.24
CA GLN A 129 -13.66 3.86 7.56
C GLN A 129 -14.91 2.99 7.71
N ASN A 130 -15.60 2.68 6.62
CA ASN A 130 -16.77 1.80 6.59
C ASN A 130 -16.45 0.35 6.20
N GLU A 131 -15.15 0.00 6.21
CA GLU A 131 -14.62 -1.31 5.84
C GLU A 131 -14.75 -1.67 4.34
N GLU A 132 -15.18 -0.72 3.50
CA GLU A 132 -15.18 -0.93 2.05
C GLU A 132 -13.75 -1.04 1.51
N ILE A 133 -13.55 -2.03 0.65
CA ILE A 133 -12.27 -2.20 -0.05
C ILE A 133 -12.17 -1.16 -1.16
N THR A 134 -11.10 -0.37 -1.14
CA THR A 134 -10.81 0.63 -2.17
C THR A 134 -9.76 0.15 -3.15
N HIS A 135 -8.79 -0.63 -2.68
CA HIS A 135 -7.74 -1.24 -3.49
C HIS A 135 -7.50 -2.67 -3.01
N ARG A 136 -7.07 -3.53 -3.90
CA ARG A 136 -6.62 -4.88 -3.54
C ARG A 136 -5.61 -5.40 -4.55
N GLY A 137 -4.78 -6.31 -4.09
CA GLY A 137 -3.78 -6.97 -4.91
C GLY A 137 -2.76 -7.68 -4.05
N SER A 138 -1.66 -8.05 -4.64
CA SER A 138 -0.56 -8.66 -3.90
C SER A 138 0.77 -7.98 -4.19
N TRP A 139 1.64 -7.98 -3.19
CA TRP A 139 3.02 -7.53 -3.27
C TRP A 139 3.95 -8.70 -3.04
N THR A 140 5.04 -8.73 -3.79
CA THR A 140 6.16 -9.61 -3.50
C THR A 140 7.33 -8.76 -3.06
N VAL A 141 7.79 -8.99 -1.83
CA VAL A 141 8.95 -8.32 -1.26
C VAL A 141 10.07 -9.33 -1.03
N LEU A 142 11.29 -8.88 -1.22
CA LEU A 142 12.49 -9.69 -0.95
C LEU A 142 13.00 -9.34 0.44
N MET A 143 13.12 -10.37 1.29
CA MET A 143 13.50 -10.23 2.69
C MET A 143 14.81 -10.93 2.96
N MET A 144 15.63 -10.32 3.83
CA MET A 144 16.89 -10.92 4.28
C MET A 144 16.64 -12.15 5.15
N SER A 145 17.50 -13.15 5.03
CA SER A 145 17.61 -14.24 6.01
C SER A 145 18.30 -13.77 7.28
N LYS A 146 18.01 -14.44 8.40
CA LYS A 146 18.74 -14.22 9.64
C LYS A 146 20.25 -14.42 9.43
N PRO A 147 21.07 -13.55 10.03
CA PRO A 147 22.53 -13.76 10.02
C PRO A 147 22.86 -15.13 10.60
N LYS A 148 23.79 -15.83 9.93
CA LYS A 148 24.35 -17.07 10.50
C LYS A 148 25.31 -16.67 11.61
N ASN A 149 25.11 -17.22 12.80
CA ASN A 149 26.05 -17.10 13.93
C ASN A 149 27.34 -17.85 13.63
#